data_5a66c0dc2cc4358bc4cb641c1c40c72e
#
_entry.id   5a66c0dc2cc4358bc4cb641c1c40c72e
#
_cell.length_a   1.000
_cell.length_b   1.000
_cell.length_c   1.000
_cell.angle_alpha   90.00
_cell.angle_beta   90.00
_cell.angle_gamma   90.00
#
_symmetry.space_group_name_H-M   'P 1'
#
loop_
_entity.id
_entity.type
_entity.pdbx_description
1 polymer ?
#
loop_
_entity_poly.entity_id
_entity_poly.type
_entity_poly.pdbx_seq_one_letter_code
_entity_poly.pdbx_strand_id
1 'polypeptide(L)'
;MVKFSPTLDLTLKFFNEHYLNNKELLHFVEILNRFQTAYGSKACWCLKSVTKAEVKGFTTSHSSKPLYKGIDARPLALAVVDQYQDWTKPVVVRRHQCESLHCINPNHYYFGTKRDVCFERGWRKGSPITPELVAELREKHESQSISFATLAETHKLPYYLVRNICRYVAYE
;
A
#
# COMPACT_ATOMS: atom_id res chain seq x y z
N MET A 1 10.06 14.13 -13.36
CA MET A 1 9.21 15.30 -13.08
C MET A 1 7.81 14.80 -12.79
N VAL A 2 7.33 14.92 -11.54
CA VAL A 2 5.97 14.53 -11.18
C VAL A 2 5.03 15.47 -11.93
N LYS A 3 4.17 14.93 -12.81
CA LYS A 3 3.16 15.75 -13.48
C LYS A 3 2.03 15.99 -12.48
N PHE A 4 1.80 17.25 -12.15
CA PHE A 4 0.61 17.64 -11.40
C PHE A 4 -0.61 17.46 -12.30
N SER A 5 -1.60 16.71 -11.81
CA SER A 5 -2.86 16.52 -12.50
C SER A 5 -3.86 17.64 -12.17
N PRO A 6 -4.88 17.88 -13.04
CA PRO A 6 -6.01 18.76 -12.73
C PRO A 6 -6.76 18.40 -11.44
N THR A 7 -6.71 17.16 -11.01
CA THR A 7 -7.23 16.71 -9.71
C THR A 7 -6.46 17.25 -8.51
N LEU A 8 -5.29 17.88 -8.73
CA LEU A 8 -4.52 18.51 -7.65
C LEU A 8 -5.32 19.58 -6.93
N ASP A 9 -6.15 20.36 -7.63
CA ASP A 9 -6.98 21.40 -7.02
C ASP A 9 -8.00 20.83 -6.02
N LEU A 10 -8.64 19.70 -6.35
CA LEU A 10 -9.53 19.01 -5.42
C LEU A 10 -8.76 18.39 -4.24
N THR A 11 -7.59 17.88 -4.52
CA THR A 11 -6.66 17.32 -3.52
C THR A 11 -6.14 18.40 -2.59
N LEU A 12 -5.72 19.55 -3.15
CA LEU A 12 -5.33 20.73 -2.41
C LEU A 12 -6.46 21.26 -1.54
N LYS A 13 -7.69 21.34 -2.07
CA LYS A 13 -8.86 21.75 -1.30
C LYS A 13 -9.10 20.84 -0.11
N PHE A 14 -9.07 19.53 -0.31
CA PHE A 14 -9.22 18.54 0.76
C PHE A 14 -8.13 18.66 1.84
N PHE A 15 -6.86 18.83 1.44
CA PHE A 15 -5.75 18.93 2.41
C PHE A 15 -5.63 20.30 3.04
N ASN A 16 -5.99 21.40 2.35
CA ASN A 16 -6.06 22.73 2.93
C ASN A 16 -7.18 22.83 3.98
N GLU A 17 -8.31 22.17 3.75
CA GLU A 17 -9.39 22.07 4.74
C GLU A 17 -8.97 21.22 5.96
N HIS A 18 -7.93 20.39 5.82
CA HIS A 18 -7.58 19.36 6.80
C HIS A 18 -6.20 19.53 7.46
N TYR A 19 -5.33 20.56 7.19
CA TYR A 19 -4.10 20.72 8.00
C TYR A 19 -2.80 21.13 7.28
N LEU A 20 -2.75 21.22 5.96
CA LEU A 20 -1.54 21.67 5.25
C LEU A 20 -1.82 22.94 4.42
N ASN A 21 -0.99 23.94 4.59
CA ASN A 21 -1.01 25.11 3.69
C ASN A 21 -0.25 24.81 2.38
N ASN A 22 -0.45 25.67 1.37
CA ASN A 22 0.16 25.51 0.04
C ASN A 22 1.70 25.40 0.10
N LYS A 23 2.35 26.14 1.02
CA LYS A 23 3.81 26.10 1.17
C LYS A 23 4.29 24.74 1.69
N GLU A 24 3.57 24.17 2.64
CA GLU A 24 3.89 22.86 3.19
C GLU A 24 3.67 21.74 2.19
N LEU A 25 2.62 21.84 1.37
CA LEU A 25 2.37 20.89 0.31
C LEU A 25 3.42 20.97 -0.80
N LEU A 26 3.82 22.17 -1.24
CA LEU A 26 4.91 22.36 -2.20
C LEU A 26 6.22 21.77 -1.67
N HIS A 27 6.55 22.01 -0.42
CA HIS A 27 7.72 21.41 0.23
C HIS A 27 7.64 19.88 0.27
N PHE A 28 6.46 19.31 0.54
CA PHE A 28 6.26 17.86 0.48
C PHE A 28 6.51 17.29 -0.93
N VAL A 29 5.98 17.95 -1.96
CA VAL A 29 6.20 17.59 -3.37
C VAL A 29 7.69 17.66 -3.75
N GLU A 30 8.41 18.68 -3.30
CA GLU A 30 9.86 18.79 -3.53
C GLU A 30 10.61 17.60 -2.94
N ILE A 31 10.23 17.17 -1.73
CA ILE A 31 10.82 15.98 -1.10
C ILE A 31 10.51 14.73 -1.92
N LEU A 32 9.28 14.52 -2.38
CA LEU A 32 8.94 13.39 -3.24
C LEU A 32 9.74 13.40 -4.54
N ASN A 33 9.93 14.57 -5.17
CA ASN A 33 10.74 14.70 -6.38
C ASN A 33 12.21 14.34 -6.13
N ARG A 34 12.79 14.72 -4.99
CA ARG A 34 14.15 14.32 -4.61
C ARG A 34 14.27 12.81 -4.47
N PHE A 35 13.31 12.16 -3.80
CA PHE A 35 13.28 10.70 -3.70
C PHE A 35 13.13 10.04 -5.08
N GLN A 36 12.27 10.55 -5.93
CA GLN A 36 12.08 10.07 -7.30
C GLN A 36 13.39 10.13 -8.10
N THR A 37 14.12 11.24 -7.98
CA THR A 37 15.40 11.43 -8.68
C THR A 37 16.49 10.53 -8.12
N ALA A 38 16.57 10.38 -6.79
CA ALA A 38 17.63 9.63 -6.13
C ALA A 38 17.45 8.10 -6.24
N TYR A 39 16.23 7.61 -6.17
CA TYR A 39 15.94 6.17 -6.03
C TYR A 39 15.10 5.58 -7.16
N GLY A 40 14.49 6.41 -8.00
CA GLY A 40 13.56 5.96 -9.05
C GLY A 40 12.23 5.47 -8.50
N SER A 41 11.32 5.07 -9.43
CA SER A 41 9.94 4.71 -9.09
C SER A 41 9.78 3.31 -8.48
N LYS A 42 10.74 2.42 -8.70
CA LYS A 42 10.64 1.02 -8.26
C LYS A 42 11.19 0.77 -6.85
N ALA A 43 12.12 1.60 -6.38
CA ALA A 43 12.74 1.44 -5.06
C ALA A 43 11.84 1.91 -3.93
N CYS A 44 11.99 1.34 -2.73
CA CYS A 44 11.36 1.86 -1.52
C CYS A 44 12.00 3.18 -1.09
N TRP A 45 11.19 4.24 -0.95
CA TRP A 45 11.63 5.54 -0.44
C TRP A 45 11.49 5.55 1.08
N CYS A 46 12.53 5.07 1.76
CA CYS A 46 12.49 4.90 3.21
C CYS A 46 13.07 6.14 3.92
N LEU A 47 12.28 6.76 4.78
CA LEU A 47 12.71 7.93 5.55
C LEU A 47 13.89 7.65 6.49
N LYS A 48 14.11 6.39 6.88
CA LYS A 48 15.22 5.99 7.75
C LYS A 48 16.59 6.08 7.07
N SER A 49 16.62 6.03 5.73
CA SER A 49 17.86 6.08 4.94
C SER A 49 18.29 7.51 4.58
N VAL A 50 17.55 8.53 5.04
CA VAL A 50 17.78 9.94 4.68
C VAL A 50 18.04 10.75 5.93
N THR A 51 18.90 11.75 5.85
CA THR A 51 19.21 12.60 7.00
C THR A 51 18.01 13.44 7.42
N LYS A 52 17.91 13.76 8.72
CA LYS A 52 16.82 14.61 9.26
C LYS A 52 16.72 15.97 8.57
N ALA A 53 17.84 16.50 8.08
CA ALA A 53 17.88 17.77 7.37
C ALA A 53 17.18 17.70 5.99
N GLU A 54 17.32 16.57 5.30
CA GLU A 54 16.76 16.35 3.96
C GLU A 54 15.23 16.10 4.00
N VAL A 55 14.72 15.61 5.12
CA VAL A 55 13.29 15.26 5.30
C VAL A 55 12.62 16.09 6.40
N LYS A 56 12.95 17.39 6.46
CA LYS A 56 12.35 18.31 7.43
C LYS A 56 10.82 18.24 7.38
N GLY A 57 10.21 18.05 8.54
CA GLY A 57 8.75 17.90 8.68
C GLY A 57 8.25 16.47 8.73
N PHE A 58 9.11 15.48 8.42
CA PHE A 58 8.76 14.07 8.59
C PHE A 58 9.07 13.59 10.01
N THR A 59 8.18 12.72 10.50
CA THR A 59 8.34 11.96 11.75
C THR A 59 7.84 10.53 11.54
N THR A 60 8.05 9.67 12.52
CA THR A 60 7.44 8.33 12.53
C THR A 60 6.51 8.21 13.73
N SER A 61 5.31 7.68 13.53
CA SER A 61 4.40 7.35 14.61
C SER A 61 4.91 6.16 15.42
N HIS A 62 4.31 5.92 16.61
CA HIS A 62 4.56 4.71 17.41
C HIS A 62 4.32 3.42 16.63
N SER A 63 3.40 3.42 15.67
CA SER A 63 3.13 2.29 14.75
C SER A 63 4.06 2.25 13.54
N SER A 64 5.18 2.96 13.57
CA SER A 64 6.17 3.04 12.48
C SER A 64 5.64 3.62 11.16
N LYS A 65 4.53 4.34 11.18
CA LYS A 65 3.99 5.01 9.98
C LYS A 65 4.77 6.29 9.71
N PRO A 66 5.11 6.57 8.45
CA PRO A 66 5.70 7.85 8.08
C PRO A 66 4.66 8.96 8.19
N LEU A 67 4.96 10.00 8.96
CA LEU A 67 4.12 11.17 9.11
C LEU A 67 4.83 12.40 8.54
N TYR A 68 4.09 13.25 7.82
CA TYR A 68 4.52 14.58 7.44
C TYR A 68 3.65 15.61 8.18
N LYS A 69 4.27 16.45 9.01
CA LYS A 69 3.53 17.42 9.84
C LYS A 69 2.39 16.78 10.66
N GLY A 70 2.59 15.55 11.14
CA GLY A 70 1.59 14.80 11.90
C GLY A 70 0.56 14.01 11.07
N ILE A 71 0.54 14.17 9.76
CA ILE A 71 -0.38 13.50 8.83
C ILE A 71 0.31 12.26 8.22
N ASP A 72 -0.42 11.16 8.02
CA ASP A 72 0.12 9.99 7.30
C ASP A 72 0.59 10.42 5.89
N ALA A 73 1.88 10.28 5.63
CA ALA A 73 2.50 10.73 4.40
C ALA A 73 2.11 9.88 3.17
N ARG A 74 1.60 8.68 3.36
CA ARG A 74 1.24 7.76 2.26
C ARG A 74 0.00 8.19 1.49
N PRO A 75 -1.15 8.47 2.14
CA PRO A 75 -2.29 9.03 1.42
C PRO A 75 -1.96 10.37 0.79
N LEU A 76 -1.15 11.21 1.45
CA LEU A 76 -0.69 12.49 0.90
C LEU A 76 0.15 12.28 -0.37
N ALA A 77 1.09 11.34 -0.37
CA ALA A 77 1.92 11.03 -1.53
C ALA A 77 1.08 10.48 -2.72
N LEU A 78 0.10 9.61 -2.44
CA LEU A 78 -0.83 9.12 -3.46
C LEU A 78 -1.64 10.25 -4.08
N ALA A 79 -2.17 11.14 -3.26
CA ALA A 79 -2.97 12.25 -3.71
C ALA A 79 -2.18 13.21 -4.62
N VAL A 80 -0.91 13.48 -4.26
CA VAL A 80 -0.03 14.39 -5.03
C VAL A 80 0.33 13.83 -6.41
N VAL A 81 0.45 12.52 -6.59
CA VAL A 81 0.83 11.92 -7.88
C VAL A 81 -0.36 11.47 -8.73
N ASP A 82 -1.55 11.90 -8.40
CA ASP A 82 -2.77 11.63 -9.18
C ASP A 82 -3.14 10.15 -9.35
N GLN A 83 -2.81 9.35 -8.39
CA GLN A 83 -3.29 7.96 -8.35
C GLN A 83 -4.64 7.84 -7.66
N TYR A 84 -5.29 8.99 -7.42
CA TYR A 84 -6.52 9.06 -6.68
C TYR A 84 -7.71 9.22 -7.62
N GLN A 85 -8.60 8.27 -7.64
CA GLN A 85 -9.85 8.33 -8.41
C GLN A 85 -11.12 8.15 -7.56
N ASP A 86 -10.99 7.75 -6.29
CA ASP A 86 -12.19 7.38 -5.52
C ASP A 86 -11.99 7.56 -4.00
N TRP A 87 -12.42 8.72 -3.48
CA TRP A 87 -12.39 9.05 -2.03
C TRP A 87 -13.36 8.21 -1.20
N THR A 88 -14.16 7.38 -1.81
CA THR A 88 -15.02 6.44 -1.09
C THR A 88 -14.25 5.25 -0.53
N LYS A 89 -13.00 5.06 -0.98
CA LYS A 89 -12.12 3.99 -0.51
C LYS A 89 -11.12 4.53 0.52
N PRO A 90 -11.42 4.42 1.82
CA PRO A 90 -10.69 5.14 2.86
C PRO A 90 -9.37 4.49 3.28
N VAL A 91 -8.96 3.39 2.68
CA VAL A 91 -7.83 2.60 3.16
C VAL A 91 -6.65 2.70 2.19
N VAL A 92 -5.50 3.13 2.71
CA VAL A 92 -4.23 3.05 1.96
C VAL A 92 -3.69 1.64 2.03
N VAL A 93 -3.64 0.99 0.89
CA VAL A 93 -3.18 -0.38 0.74
C VAL A 93 -1.73 -0.39 0.29
N ARG A 94 -0.88 -1.12 1.00
CA ARG A 94 0.52 -1.31 0.64
C ARG A 94 0.65 -2.54 -0.25
N ARG A 95 1.20 -2.36 -1.46
CA ARG A 95 1.48 -3.46 -2.39
C ARG A 95 2.43 -4.49 -1.77
N HIS A 96 2.23 -5.77 -2.10
CA HIS A 96 3.03 -6.87 -1.55
C HIS A 96 4.53 -6.76 -1.87
N GLN A 97 4.89 -6.13 -3.00
CA GLN A 97 6.29 -5.89 -3.37
C GLN A 97 7.01 -4.88 -2.47
N CYS A 98 6.24 -4.08 -1.70
CA CYS A 98 6.83 -3.11 -0.80
C CYS A 98 7.24 -3.76 0.53
N GLU A 99 8.52 -3.88 0.76
CA GLU A 99 9.06 -4.51 1.97
C GLU A 99 9.10 -3.57 3.19
N SER A 100 9.03 -2.26 2.99
CA SER A 100 9.21 -1.29 4.08
C SER A 100 7.92 -0.69 4.60
N LEU A 101 7.73 -0.72 5.92
CA LEU A 101 6.65 -0.01 6.62
C LEU A 101 6.85 1.53 6.60
N HIS A 102 8.07 1.98 6.38
CA HIS A 102 8.44 3.40 6.36
C HIS A 102 8.49 3.99 4.95
N CYS A 103 8.10 3.22 3.93
CA CYS A 103 8.12 3.67 2.56
C CYS A 103 7.07 4.78 2.34
N ILE A 104 7.47 5.80 1.58
CA ILE A 104 6.56 6.87 1.11
C ILE A 104 6.44 6.90 -0.42
N ASN A 105 7.01 5.92 -1.13
CA ASN A 105 6.90 5.85 -2.59
C ASN A 105 5.43 5.61 -2.99
N PRO A 106 4.78 6.54 -3.71
CA PRO A 106 3.38 6.40 -4.07
C PRO A 106 3.10 5.19 -4.96
N ASN A 107 4.08 4.73 -5.75
CA ASN A 107 3.92 3.55 -6.60
C ASN A 107 3.80 2.24 -5.78
N HIS A 108 4.14 2.27 -4.50
CA HIS A 108 4.06 1.13 -3.59
C HIS A 108 2.76 1.06 -2.80
N TYR A 109 1.83 1.97 -3.07
CA TYR A 109 0.53 2.05 -2.41
C TYR A 109 -0.58 2.31 -3.43
N TYR A 110 -1.80 2.10 -3.00
CA TYR A 110 -3.01 2.53 -3.69
C TYR A 110 -4.15 2.70 -2.69
N PHE A 111 -5.20 3.38 -3.08
CA PHE A 111 -6.42 3.43 -2.28
C PHE A 111 -7.28 2.20 -2.57
N GLY A 112 -7.73 1.54 -1.53
CA GLY A 112 -8.49 0.32 -1.64
C GLY A 112 -9.36 0.05 -0.42
N THR A 113 -9.77 -1.19 -0.27
CA THR A 113 -10.63 -1.69 0.79
C THR A 113 -9.84 -2.47 1.85
N LYS A 114 -10.48 -2.83 2.96
CA LYS A 114 -9.89 -3.78 3.93
C LYS A 114 -9.58 -5.14 3.31
N ARG A 115 -10.37 -5.54 2.29
CA ARG A 115 -10.14 -6.78 1.54
C ARG A 115 -8.82 -6.72 0.79
N ASP A 116 -8.55 -5.60 0.10
CA ASP A 116 -7.29 -5.37 -0.60
C ASP A 116 -6.08 -5.40 0.35
N VAL A 117 -6.23 -4.88 1.57
CA VAL A 117 -5.17 -4.99 2.60
C VAL A 117 -4.87 -6.46 2.94
N CYS A 118 -5.91 -7.28 3.08
CA CYS A 118 -5.74 -8.71 3.35
C CYS A 118 -5.07 -9.43 2.19
N PHE A 119 -5.51 -9.14 0.96
CA PHE A 119 -4.94 -9.65 -0.27
C PHE A 119 -3.45 -9.33 -0.38
N GLU A 120 -3.08 -8.05 -0.34
CA GLU A 120 -1.67 -7.63 -0.44
C GLU A 120 -0.80 -8.15 0.70
N ARG A 121 -1.37 -8.36 1.88
CA ARG A 121 -0.66 -8.98 3.01
C ARG A 121 -0.37 -10.46 2.74
N GLY A 122 -1.29 -11.17 2.11
CA GLY A 122 -1.12 -12.56 1.72
C GLY A 122 0.02 -12.79 0.72
N TRP A 123 0.25 -11.84 -0.20
CA TRP A 123 1.29 -11.94 -1.23
C TRP A 123 2.68 -11.44 -0.81
N ARG A 124 2.87 -10.97 0.42
CA ARG A 124 4.19 -10.44 0.85
C ARG A 124 5.22 -11.56 0.96
N LYS A 125 6.48 -11.18 0.69
CA LYS A 125 7.64 -12.06 0.88
C LYS A 125 7.61 -12.72 2.26
N GLY A 126 7.78 -14.02 2.29
CA GLY A 126 7.69 -14.83 3.51
C GLY A 126 6.25 -15.24 3.89
N SER A 127 5.24 -14.85 3.11
CA SER A 127 3.92 -15.45 3.24
C SER A 127 3.98 -16.93 2.83
N PRO A 128 3.37 -17.85 3.58
CA PRO A 128 3.24 -19.24 3.14
C PRO A 128 2.25 -19.38 1.97
N ILE A 129 1.54 -18.32 1.63
CA ILE A 129 0.54 -18.30 0.56
C ILE A 129 1.14 -17.62 -0.65
N THR A 130 1.31 -18.38 -1.74
CA THR A 130 1.80 -17.90 -3.02
C THR A 130 0.67 -17.90 -4.07
N PRO A 131 0.79 -17.15 -5.17
CA PRO A 131 -0.16 -17.20 -6.28
C PRO A 131 -0.39 -18.61 -6.81
N GLU A 132 0.68 -19.38 -6.93
CA GLU A 132 0.66 -20.75 -7.42
C GLU A 132 -0.13 -21.65 -6.47
N LEU A 133 0.10 -21.52 -5.17
CA LEU A 133 -0.64 -22.27 -4.14
C LEU A 133 -2.13 -21.93 -4.16
N VAL A 134 -2.48 -20.65 -4.35
CA VAL A 134 -3.88 -20.22 -4.46
C VAL A 134 -4.54 -20.84 -5.69
N ALA A 135 -3.87 -20.83 -6.84
CA ALA A 135 -4.35 -21.45 -8.07
C ALA A 135 -4.54 -22.97 -7.87
N GLU A 136 -3.55 -23.64 -7.29
CA GLU A 136 -3.60 -25.08 -6.98
C GLU A 136 -4.76 -25.44 -6.06
N LEU A 137 -4.97 -24.69 -4.98
CA LEU A 137 -6.07 -24.96 -4.03
C LEU A 137 -7.45 -24.81 -4.69
N ARG A 138 -7.61 -23.79 -5.56
CA ARG A 138 -8.85 -23.58 -6.31
C ARG A 138 -9.09 -24.68 -7.32
N GLU A 139 -8.09 -25.01 -8.12
CA GLU A 139 -8.16 -26.07 -9.12
C GLU A 139 -8.53 -27.41 -8.48
N LYS A 140 -7.85 -27.81 -7.41
CA LYS A 140 -8.15 -29.06 -6.69
C LYS A 140 -9.56 -29.08 -6.10
N HIS A 141 -10.03 -27.95 -5.59
CA HIS A 141 -11.39 -27.85 -5.07
C HIS A 141 -12.44 -27.91 -6.17
N GLU A 142 -12.27 -27.13 -7.25
CA GLU A 142 -13.25 -26.99 -8.33
C GLU A 142 -13.28 -28.20 -9.26
N SER A 143 -12.11 -28.66 -9.72
CA SER A 143 -12.00 -29.72 -10.72
C SER A 143 -12.04 -31.13 -10.11
N GLN A 144 -11.49 -31.29 -8.90
CA GLN A 144 -11.35 -32.60 -8.25
C GLN A 144 -12.31 -32.78 -7.07
N SER A 145 -13.13 -31.76 -6.76
CA SER A 145 -14.10 -31.78 -5.65
C SER A 145 -13.48 -32.13 -4.28
N ILE A 146 -12.19 -31.80 -4.08
CA ILE A 146 -11.51 -32.06 -2.81
C ILE A 146 -12.04 -31.10 -1.74
N SER A 147 -12.34 -31.62 -0.57
CA SER A 147 -12.90 -30.81 0.53
C SER A 147 -11.91 -29.78 1.07
N PHE A 148 -12.41 -28.66 1.60
CA PHE A 148 -11.57 -27.64 2.26
C PHE A 148 -10.78 -28.23 3.45
N ALA A 149 -11.34 -29.19 4.16
CA ALA A 149 -10.67 -29.85 5.28
C ALA A 149 -9.46 -30.66 4.80
N THR A 150 -9.63 -31.47 3.76
CA THR A 150 -8.56 -32.26 3.16
C THR A 150 -7.45 -31.36 2.60
N LEU A 151 -7.80 -30.27 1.89
CA LEU A 151 -6.84 -29.31 1.38
C LEU A 151 -6.08 -28.62 2.51
N ALA A 152 -6.78 -28.24 3.58
CA ALA A 152 -6.17 -27.59 4.74
C ALA A 152 -5.14 -28.50 5.42
N GLU A 153 -5.47 -29.77 5.59
CA GLU A 153 -4.58 -30.78 6.17
C GLU A 153 -3.37 -31.06 5.27
N THR A 154 -3.61 -31.30 3.98
CA THR A 154 -2.56 -31.59 2.99
C THR A 154 -1.52 -30.47 2.90
N HIS A 155 -1.98 -29.23 2.88
CA HIS A 155 -1.10 -28.06 2.75
C HIS A 155 -0.68 -27.44 4.10
N LYS A 156 -1.07 -28.04 5.23
CA LYS A 156 -0.80 -27.56 6.60
C LYS A 156 -1.22 -26.12 6.81
N LEU A 157 -2.38 -25.76 6.26
CA LEU A 157 -2.96 -24.43 6.35
C LEU A 157 -4.19 -24.42 7.26
N PRO A 158 -4.51 -23.28 7.90
CA PRO A 158 -5.76 -23.15 8.64
C PRO A 158 -6.99 -23.37 7.74
N TYR A 159 -7.96 -24.16 8.20
CA TYR A 159 -9.19 -24.46 7.47
C TYR A 159 -9.92 -23.21 6.94
N TYR A 160 -10.08 -22.18 7.80
CA TYR A 160 -10.75 -20.94 7.42
C TYR A 160 -10.04 -20.20 6.26
N LEU A 161 -8.71 -20.32 6.20
CA LEU A 161 -7.92 -19.69 5.15
C LEU A 161 -8.15 -20.38 3.81
N VAL A 162 -8.07 -21.71 3.76
CA VAL A 162 -8.33 -22.51 2.56
C VAL A 162 -9.76 -22.29 2.05
N ARG A 163 -10.75 -22.31 2.96
CA ARG A 163 -12.14 -22.01 2.61
C ARG A 163 -12.30 -20.62 1.97
N ASN A 164 -11.63 -19.61 2.53
CA ASN A 164 -11.72 -18.24 2.00
C ASN A 164 -11.00 -18.09 0.65
N ILE A 165 -9.89 -18.80 0.45
CA ILE A 165 -9.19 -18.86 -0.84
C ILE A 165 -10.09 -19.48 -1.91
N CYS A 166 -10.62 -20.66 -1.67
CA CYS A 166 -11.45 -21.37 -2.64
C CYS A 166 -12.81 -20.71 -2.90
N ARG A 167 -13.31 -19.90 -1.96
CA ARG A 167 -14.55 -19.11 -2.14
C ARG A 167 -14.30 -17.71 -2.71
N TYR A 168 -13.11 -17.41 -3.17
CA TYR A 168 -12.73 -16.09 -3.68
C TYR A 168 -13.02 -14.92 -2.70
N VAL A 169 -13.03 -15.21 -1.39
CA VAL A 169 -13.13 -14.20 -0.33
C VAL A 169 -11.77 -13.59 0.00
N ALA A 170 -10.70 -14.34 -0.30
CA ALA A 170 -9.33 -13.89 -0.16
C ALA A 170 -8.55 -14.25 -1.44
N TYR A 171 -7.56 -13.44 -1.78
CA TYR A 171 -6.65 -13.70 -2.91
C TYR A 171 -7.36 -13.79 -4.28
N GLU A 172 -8.25 -12.84 -4.60
CA GLU A 172 -8.84 -12.69 -5.94
C GLU A 172 -7.83 -12.34 -7.01
#